data_96a3b1e82a1dbbc8db030fbd17039f43
#
_entry.id   96a3b1e82a1dbbc8db030fbd17039f43
#
_cell.length_a   1.000
_cell.length_b   1.000
_cell.length_c   1.000
_cell.angle_alpha   90.00
_cell.angle_beta   90.00
_cell.angle_gamma   90.00
#
_symmetry.space_group_name_H-M   'P 1'
#
loop_
_entity.id
_entity.type
_entity.pdbx_description
1 polymer ?
#
loop_
_entity_poly.entity_id
_entity_poly.type
_entity_poly.pdbx_seq_one_letter_code
_entity_poly.pdbx_strand_id
1 'polypeptide(L)'
;MKTHLLLPWLVLAPIFCSSQVGIGTTTPNSKSLLDLSSTNRGFLIPRMTGLQKSDLNLSSEDVGMMVYQTDVPQPPLTPTPKGFYYFDGSSWVTPLINGTTNGETIRWDGNKWVGTTNLYNQGSSIGIGTLSPKTQLHIHGNNAVTTRLQITSGTNNAQVGDGLLIGVTLANSSAHIIQQENKPLLFGTNAVERMRIDSVGNLGIGKINPEAKLDVNGSFRLGASGSIINNIIKTSIEIMVPALESMHGDDVDITLPNALMGATVYVSPATPMSGLMIGYALVSENSHVMVKFMNMGDTMTDPIPLTLHVTVIQ
;
A
#
# COMPACT_ATOMS: atom_id res chain seq x y z
N MET A 1 -22.68 -106.87 -25.57
CA MET A 1 -22.34 -105.49 -25.91
C MET A 1 -22.64 -104.65 -24.71
N LYS A 2 -21.57 -104.13 -24.04
CA LYS A 2 -21.70 -103.24 -22.88
C LYS A 2 -21.44 -101.79 -23.39
N THR A 3 -22.50 -101.00 -23.43
CA THR A 3 -22.46 -99.60 -23.82
C THR A 3 -21.99 -98.80 -22.56
N HIS A 4 -20.79 -98.19 -22.58
CA HIS A 4 -20.35 -97.29 -21.57
C HIS A 4 -20.86 -95.87 -21.85
N LEU A 5 -21.74 -95.38 -20.97
CA LEU A 5 -22.25 -94.01 -21.00
C LEU A 5 -21.14 -93.09 -20.38
N LEU A 6 -20.48 -92.25 -21.22
CA LEU A 6 -19.60 -91.25 -20.81
C LEU A 6 -20.39 -90.02 -20.32
N LEU A 7 -20.37 -89.80 -19.02
CA LEU A 7 -20.93 -88.59 -18.40
C LEU A 7 -19.94 -87.44 -18.57
N PRO A 8 -20.21 -86.31 -19.21
CA PRO A 8 -19.30 -85.21 -19.31
C PRO A 8 -19.16 -84.48 -17.93
N TRP A 9 -17.94 -84.39 -17.44
CA TRP A 9 -17.62 -83.59 -16.25
C TRP A 9 -17.88 -82.11 -16.57
N LEU A 10 -18.93 -81.53 -16.02
CA LEU A 10 -19.21 -80.12 -16.04
C LEU A 10 -18.20 -79.45 -15.04
N VAL A 11 -17.12 -78.86 -15.55
CA VAL A 11 -16.18 -78.09 -14.74
C VAL A 11 -16.90 -76.77 -14.43
N LEU A 12 -17.42 -76.65 -13.22
CA LEU A 12 -17.94 -75.38 -12.68
C LEU A 12 -16.74 -74.49 -12.33
N ALA A 13 -16.31 -73.67 -13.30
CA ALA A 13 -15.30 -72.64 -13.01
C ALA A 13 -15.90 -71.61 -12.03
N PRO A 14 -15.21 -71.22 -10.93
CA PRO A 14 -15.72 -70.18 -10.07
C PRO A 14 -15.75 -68.89 -10.83
N ILE A 15 -16.95 -68.38 -11.09
CA ILE A 15 -17.14 -67.03 -11.61
C ILE A 15 -16.85 -66.10 -10.46
N PHE A 16 -15.65 -65.49 -10.43
CA PHE A 16 -15.36 -64.37 -9.56
C PHE A 16 -16.20 -63.16 -10.01
N CYS A 17 -17.38 -63.02 -9.45
CA CYS A 17 -18.20 -61.85 -9.63
C CYS A 17 -17.55 -60.72 -8.82
N SER A 18 -16.88 -59.80 -9.47
CA SER A 18 -16.53 -58.53 -8.85
C SER A 18 -17.81 -57.80 -8.53
N SER A 19 -18.09 -57.55 -7.24
CA SER A 19 -19.37 -56.99 -6.77
C SER A 19 -19.48 -55.46 -6.99
N GLN A 20 -18.96 -54.95 -8.09
CA GLN A 20 -19.13 -53.55 -8.48
C GLN A 20 -20.47 -53.36 -9.19
N VAL A 21 -21.17 -52.29 -8.81
CA VAL A 21 -22.42 -51.89 -9.45
C VAL A 21 -22.16 -50.67 -10.33
N GLY A 22 -22.28 -50.88 -11.65
CA GLY A 22 -22.29 -49.78 -12.64
C GLY A 22 -23.72 -49.50 -13.09
N ILE A 23 -24.15 -48.24 -13.01
CA ILE A 23 -25.42 -47.80 -13.58
C ILE A 23 -25.10 -46.78 -14.66
N GLY A 24 -25.45 -47.13 -15.92
CA GLY A 24 -25.16 -46.28 -17.08
C GLY A 24 -23.72 -46.39 -17.61
N THR A 25 -22.91 -47.31 -17.08
CA THR A 25 -21.58 -47.68 -17.54
C THR A 25 -21.42 -49.20 -17.56
N THR A 26 -20.71 -49.71 -18.56
CA THR A 26 -20.32 -51.12 -18.67
C THR A 26 -18.89 -51.36 -18.14
N THR A 27 -18.19 -50.30 -17.83
CA THR A 27 -16.81 -50.32 -17.29
C THR A 27 -16.73 -49.48 -16.02
N PRO A 28 -17.31 -49.95 -14.90
CA PRO A 28 -17.25 -49.19 -13.62
C PRO A 28 -15.80 -48.98 -13.19
N ASN A 29 -15.54 -47.88 -12.52
CA ASN A 29 -14.22 -47.60 -11.98
C ASN A 29 -13.82 -48.69 -10.97
N SER A 30 -12.64 -49.28 -11.17
CA SER A 30 -12.16 -50.43 -10.36
C SER A 30 -11.99 -50.13 -8.87
N LYS A 31 -12.05 -48.88 -8.46
CA LYS A 31 -11.95 -48.44 -7.07
C LYS A 31 -13.28 -47.99 -6.46
N SER A 32 -14.38 -48.09 -7.20
CA SER A 32 -15.72 -47.78 -6.70
C SER A 32 -16.58 -49.03 -6.52
N LEU A 33 -17.40 -49.08 -5.49
CA LEU A 33 -18.45 -50.12 -5.33
C LEU A 33 -19.69 -49.78 -6.17
N LEU A 34 -19.96 -48.50 -6.38
CA LEU A 34 -21.02 -47.97 -7.19
C LEU A 34 -20.50 -46.89 -8.12
N ASP A 35 -20.64 -47.04 -9.40
CA ASP A 35 -20.31 -46.07 -10.43
C ASP A 35 -21.56 -45.67 -11.22
N LEU A 36 -21.88 -44.38 -11.18
CA LEU A 36 -23.07 -43.82 -11.85
C LEU A 36 -22.62 -42.90 -13.00
N SER A 37 -22.91 -43.29 -14.22
CA SER A 37 -22.58 -42.46 -15.40
C SER A 37 -23.88 -42.12 -16.18
N SER A 38 -24.08 -40.83 -16.43
CA SER A 38 -25.22 -40.35 -17.23
C SER A 38 -24.91 -38.95 -17.79
N THR A 39 -25.39 -38.69 -18.99
CA THR A 39 -25.31 -37.39 -19.66
C THR A 39 -26.55 -36.52 -19.42
N ASN A 40 -27.64 -37.08 -18.90
CA ASN A 40 -28.94 -36.39 -18.76
C ASN A 40 -29.72 -36.73 -17.47
N ARG A 41 -29.12 -37.48 -16.55
CA ARG A 41 -29.75 -37.85 -15.27
C ARG A 41 -28.77 -37.60 -14.12
N GLY A 42 -29.29 -37.12 -12.99
CA GLY A 42 -28.52 -36.95 -11.75
C GLY A 42 -28.78 -38.07 -10.76
N PHE A 43 -27.98 -38.07 -9.69
CA PHE A 43 -28.19 -38.92 -8.52
C PHE A 43 -28.99 -38.15 -7.46
N LEU A 44 -30.11 -38.70 -7.00
CA LEU A 44 -30.89 -38.18 -5.88
C LEU A 44 -30.54 -38.97 -4.64
N ILE A 45 -29.84 -38.34 -3.69
CA ILE A 45 -29.62 -38.90 -2.37
C ILE A 45 -30.93 -38.87 -1.55
N PRO A 46 -31.01 -39.62 -0.42
CA PRO A 46 -32.17 -39.57 0.46
C PRO A 46 -32.53 -38.13 0.85
N ARG A 47 -33.80 -37.78 0.67
CA ARG A 47 -34.35 -36.45 1.00
C ARG A 47 -35.26 -36.57 2.20
N MET A 48 -35.06 -35.72 3.20
CA MET A 48 -35.80 -35.75 4.44
C MET A 48 -35.91 -34.36 5.06
N THR A 49 -36.85 -34.20 5.98
CA THR A 49 -36.98 -32.97 6.77
C THR A 49 -35.88 -32.89 7.83
N GLY A 50 -35.64 -31.70 8.37
CA GLY A 50 -34.67 -31.50 9.48
C GLY A 50 -35.06 -32.34 10.70
N LEU A 51 -36.36 -32.53 10.98
CA LEU A 51 -36.83 -33.41 12.04
C LEU A 51 -36.47 -34.87 11.76
N GLN A 52 -36.82 -35.38 10.56
CA GLN A 52 -36.48 -36.75 10.17
C GLN A 52 -34.97 -37.00 10.21
N LYS A 53 -34.15 -36.00 9.81
CA LYS A 53 -32.70 -36.07 9.91
C LYS A 53 -32.22 -36.14 11.36
N SER A 54 -32.82 -35.39 12.27
CA SER A 54 -32.45 -35.41 13.70
C SER A 54 -32.85 -36.70 14.40
N ASP A 55 -33.87 -37.37 13.90
CA ASP A 55 -34.41 -38.63 14.46
C ASP A 55 -33.59 -39.87 14.02
N LEU A 56 -32.62 -39.71 13.09
CA LEU A 56 -31.67 -40.75 12.75
C LEU A 56 -30.71 -40.96 13.94
N ASN A 57 -30.84 -42.12 14.59
CA ASN A 57 -29.95 -42.48 15.70
C ASN A 57 -28.59 -42.95 15.16
N LEU A 58 -27.74 -41.98 14.81
CA LEU A 58 -26.44 -42.23 14.21
C LEU A 58 -25.37 -42.43 15.28
N SER A 59 -24.36 -43.23 14.91
CA SER A 59 -23.17 -43.51 15.69
C SER A 59 -21.91 -43.10 14.92
N SER A 60 -20.75 -43.22 15.50
CA SER A 60 -19.48 -43.00 14.82
C SER A 60 -19.21 -43.91 13.62
N GLU A 61 -19.97 -45.00 13.48
CA GLU A 61 -19.86 -45.92 12.33
C GLU A 61 -20.60 -45.38 11.09
N ASP A 62 -21.46 -44.40 11.26
CA ASP A 62 -22.29 -43.81 10.19
C ASP A 62 -21.58 -42.59 9.53
N VAL A 63 -20.31 -42.40 9.76
CA VAL A 63 -19.50 -41.32 9.16
C VAL A 63 -19.57 -41.36 7.65
N GLY A 64 -19.85 -40.23 7.01
CA GLY A 64 -19.97 -40.12 5.57
C GLY A 64 -21.39 -40.34 5.04
N MET A 65 -22.36 -40.67 5.90
CA MET A 65 -23.77 -40.70 5.49
C MET A 65 -24.21 -39.36 4.93
N MET A 66 -24.82 -39.34 3.77
CA MET A 66 -25.26 -38.10 3.07
C MET A 66 -26.76 -38.05 2.91
N VAL A 67 -27.36 -36.90 3.15
CA VAL A 67 -28.77 -36.61 2.96
C VAL A 67 -28.99 -35.20 2.40
N TYR A 68 -30.14 -34.97 1.79
CA TYR A 68 -30.62 -33.65 1.42
C TYR A 68 -31.79 -33.23 2.32
N GLN A 69 -31.58 -32.19 3.13
CA GLN A 69 -32.62 -31.61 3.96
C GLN A 69 -33.55 -30.71 3.14
N THR A 70 -34.85 -30.97 3.21
CA THR A 70 -35.87 -30.33 2.37
C THR A 70 -36.54 -29.10 2.98
N ASP A 71 -36.37 -28.87 4.28
CA ASP A 71 -37.01 -27.78 5.04
C ASP A 71 -36.03 -27.04 5.92
N VAL A 72 -36.48 -25.97 6.55
CA VAL A 72 -35.83 -25.31 7.67
C VAL A 72 -36.59 -25.70 8.93
N PRO A 73 -35.99 -26.49 9.85
CA PRO A 73 -36.68 -26.91 11.08
C PRO A 73 -37.15 -25.72 11.88
N GLN A 74 -38.27 -25.89 12.58
CA GLN A 74 -38.80 -24.90 13.49
C GLN A 74 -38.45 -25.27 14.93
N PRO A 75 -38.46 -24.32 15.87
CA PRO A 75 -38.29 -24.62 17.29
C PRO A 75 -39.15 -25.77 17.78
N PRO A 76 -38.69 -26.67 18.69
CA PRO A 76 -37.45 -26.52 19.49
C PRO A 76 -36.14 -26.94 18.83
N LEU A 77 -36.17 -27.40 17.57
CA LEU A 77 -34.96 -27.72 16.84
C LEU A 77 -34.20 -26.46 16.43
N THR A 78 -32.88 -26.57 16.39
CA THR A 78 -32.04 -25.50 15.83
C THR A 78 -32.33 -25.37 14.34
N PRO A 79 -32.72 -24.17 13.86
CA PRO A 79 -32.93 -23.95 12.43
C PRO A 79 -31.64 -24.20 11.65
N THR A 80 -31.70 -25.14 10.72
CA THR A 80 -30.61 -25.44 9.79
C THR A 80 -31.12 -25.24 8.36
N PRO A 81 -30.34 -24.68 7.44
CA PRO A 81 -30.79 -24.40 6.08
C PRO A 81 -31.14 -25.69 5.31
N LYS A 82 -31.97 -25.56 4.27
CA LYS A 82 -32.12 -26.60 3.26
C LYS A 82 -30.80 -26.82 2.56
N GLY A 83 -30.49 -28.09 2.24
CA GLY A 83 -29.26 -28.40 1.51
C GLY A 83 -28.72 -29.79 1.76
N PHE A 84 -27.53 -30.02 1.22
CA PHE A 84 -26.80 -31.25 1.43
C PHE A 84 -26.14 -31.25 2.82
N TYR A 85 -26.23 -32.39 3.49
CA TYR A 85 -25.58 -32.66 4.75
C TYR A 85 -24.86 -34.01 4.68
N TYR A 86 -23.74 -34.10 5.37
CA TYR A 86 -23.09 -35.37 5.68
C TYR A 86 -22.85 -35.47 7.20
N PHE A 87 -22.81 -36.68 7.68
CA PHE A 87 -22.52 -36.95 9.09
C PHE A 87 -21.01 -37.10 9.28
N ASP A 88 -20.40 -36.35 10.16
CA ASP A 88 -18.94 -36.34 10.41
C ASP A 88 -18.51 -37.30 11.53
N GLY A 89 -19.46 -38.08 12.10
CA GLY A 89 -19.26 -38.99 13.23
C GLY A 89 -19.73 -38.43 14.56
N SER A 90 -20.05 -37.14 14.62
CA SER A 90 -20.56 -36.47 15.81
C SER A 90 -21.79 -35.58 15.51
N SER A 91 -21.82 -35.00 14.33
CA SER A 91 -22.87 -34.04 13.93
C SER A 91 -23.10 -34.02 12.42
N TRP A 92 -24.26 -33.49 12.03
CA TRP A 92 -24.55 -33.17 10.65
C TRP A 92 -23.89 -31.87 10.22
N VAL A 93 -23.03 -31.95 9.22
CA VAL A 93 -22.31 -30.79 8.66
C VAL A 93 -22.67 -30.57 7.19
N THR A 94 -22.66 -29.34 6.74
CA THR A 94 -22.85 -29.02 5.33
C THR A 94 -21.53 -29.08 4.58
N PRO A 95 -21.48 -29.64 3.36
CA PRO A 95 -20.28 -29.60 2.53
C PRO A 95 -19.86 -28.17 2.18
N LEU A 96 -20.84 -27.25 2.12
CA LEU A 96 -20.66 -25.83 1.94
C LEU A 96 -21.02 -25.14 3.24
N ILE A 97 -20.16 -24.25 3.71
CA ILE A 97 -20.42 -23.43 4.89
C ILE A 97 -21.58 -22.50 4.57
N ASN A 98 -22.67 -22.65 5.30
CA ASN A 98 -23.71 -21.63 5.32
C ASN A 98 -23.18 -20.48 6.16
N GLY A 99 -23.01 -19.29 5.59
CA GLY A 99 -22.70 -18.09 6.33
C GLY A 99 -23.77 -17.82 7.39
N THR A 100 -23.38 -17.41 8.58
CA THR A 100 -24.27 -17.03 9.68
C THR A 100 -24.65 -15.56 9.59
N THR A 101 -23.82 -14.79 8.91
CA THR A 101 -23.98 -13.34 8.73
C THR A 101 -23.89 -13.00 7.24
N ASN A 102 -24.81 -12.19 6.75
CA ASN A 102 -24.74 -11.71 5.37
C ASN A 102 -23.43 -10.96 5.14
N GLY A 103 -22.68 -11.34 4.10
CA GLY A 103 -21.38 -10.72 3.78
C GLY A 103 -20.16 -11.40 4.42
N GLU A 104 -20.34 -12.48 5.18
CA GLU A 104 -19.22 -13.31 5.64
C GLU A 104 -18.40 -13.82 4.47
N THR A 105 -17.08 -13.90 4.71
CA THR A 105 -16.14 -14.64 3.87
C THR A 105 -15.76 -15.96 4.55
N ILE A 106 -15.23 -16.90 3.79
CA ILE A 106 -14.78 -18.18 4.34
C ILE A 106 -13.26 -18.20 4.46
N ARG A 107 -12.75 -18.85 5.50
CA ARG A 107 -11.34 -19.13 5.69
C ARG A 107 -11.11 -20.55 6.17
N TRP A 108 -9.96 -21.11 5.87
CA TRP A 108 -9.52 -22.38 6.43
C TRP A 108 -8.93 -22.14 7.83
N ASP A 109 -9.43 -22.84 8.85
CA ASP A 109 -8.97 -22.68 10.24
C ASP A 109 -7.83 -23.64 10.63
N GLY A 110 -7.37 -24.47 9.69
CA GLY A 110 -6.39 -25.54 9.88
C GLY A 110 -7.01 -26.94 9.87
N ASN A 111 -8.32 -27.03 10.05
CA ASN A 111 -9.07 -28.30 10.10
C ASN A 111 -10.30 -28.28 9.18
N LYS A 112 -11.01 -27.16 9.08
CA LYS A 112 -12.23 -27.00 8.29
C LYS A 112 -12.38 -25.57 7.76
N TRP A 113 -13.24 -25.38 6.77
CA TRP A 113 -13.69 -24.07 6.34
C TRP A 113 -14.64 -23.46 7.36
N VAL A 114 -14.40 -22.22 7.75
CA VAL A 114 -15.23 -21.47 8.70
C VAL A 114 -15.59 -20.09 8.15
N GLY A 115 -16.78 -19.63 8.44
CA GLY A 115 -17.18 -18.25 8.18
C GLY A 115 -16.38 -17.27 9.03
N THR A 116 -16.10 -16.10 8.50
CA THR A 116 -15.46 -15.00 9.23
C THR A 116 -15.98 -13.66 8.77
N THR A 117 -16.10 -12.74 9.70
CA THR A 117 -16.47 -11.35 9.47
C THR A 117 -15.27 -10.40 9.49
N ASN A 118 -14.05 -10.93 9.68
CA ASN A 118 -12.82 -10.12 9.66
C ASN A 118 -12.60 -9.47 8.28
N LEU A 119 -12.97 -10.19 7.21
CA LEU A 119 -13.13 -9.66 5.86
C LEU A 119 -14.62 -9.76 5.53
N TYR A 120 -15.30 -8.64 5.44
CA TYR A 120 -16.73 -8.54 5.25
C TYR A 120 -17.04 -7.97 3.86
N ASN A 121 -17.87 -8.66 3.07
CA ASN A 121 -18.25 -8.25 1.72
C ASN A 121 -19.74 -7.87 1.68
N GLN A 122 -20.03 -6.59 1.49
CA GLN A 122 -21.40 -6.06 1.37
C GLN A 122 -21.80 -5.80 -0.09
N GLY A 123 -21.30 -6.60 -1.03
CA GLY A 123 -21.55 -6.44 -2.46
C GLY A 123 -20.62 -5.39 -3.10
N SER A 124 -20.92 -4.10 -2.96
CA SER A 124 -20.10 -3.01 -3.51
C SER A 124 -18.98 -2.53 -2.59
N SER A 125 -18.94 -3.00 -1.35
CA SER A 125 -17.99 -2.53 -0.33
C SER A 125 -17.39 -3.67 0.46
N ILE A 126 -16.13 -3.54 0.80
CA ILE A 126 -15.37 -4.49 1.62
C ILE A 126 -15.00 -3.82 2.93
N GLY A 127 -15.33 -4.47 4.04
CA GLY A 127 -14.89 -4.10 5.39
C GLY A 127 -13.80 -5.03 5.89
N ILE A 128 -12.73 -4.48 6.44
CA ILE A 128 -11.75 -5.20 7.23
C ILE A 128 -11.89 -4.71 8.65
N GLY A 129 -12.33 -5.59 9.56
CA GLY A 129 -12.61 -5.24 10.95
C GLY A 129 -13.89 -4.43 11.17
N THR A 130 -14.78 -4.32 10.19
CA THR A 130 -16.09 -3.67 10.29
C THR A 130 -17.16 -4.39 9.47
N LEU A 131 -18.36 -4.49 10.03
CA LEU A 131 -19.56 -5.02 9.35
C LEU A 131 -20.38 -3.93 8.63
N SER A 132 -19.96 -2.66 8.73
CA SER A 132 -20.65 -1.51 8.16
C SER A 132 -19.67 -0.61 7.40
N PRO A 133 -19.11 -1.11 6.26
CA PRO A 133 -18.19 -0.31 5.46
C PRO A 133 -18.87 0.94 4.92
N LYS A 134 -18.21 2.09 5.04
CA LYS A 134 -18.72 3.39 4.59
C LYS A 134 -18.15 3.82 3.24
N THR A 135 -17.16 3.09 2.75
CA THR A 135 -16.49 3.29 1.47
C THR A 135 -16.26 1.93 0.81
N GLN A 136 -15.84 1.90 -0.46
CA GLN A 136 -15.58 0.66 -1.19
C GLN A 136 -14.59 -0.27 -0.48
N LEU A 137 -13.57 0.29 0.17
CA LEU A 137 -12.69 -0.42 1.09
C LEU A 137 -12.62 0.37 2.40
N HIS A 138 -13.15 -0.21 3.48
CA HIS A 138 -13.09 0.36 4.82
C HIS A 138 -12.30 -0.55 5.75
N ILE A 139 -11.13 -0.09 6.16
CA ILE A 139 -10.30 -0.75 7.17
C ILE A 139 -10.56 -0.06 8.51
N HIS A 140 -11.07 -0.81 9.48
CA HIS A 140 -11.38 -0.32 10.82
C HIS A 140 -10.60 -1.11 11.87
N GLY A 141 -9.75 -0.42 12.62
CA GLY A 141 -9.10 -0.99 13.81
C GLY A 141 -10.05 -0.97 15.00
N ASN A 142 -9.92 -1.98 15.86
CA ASN A 142 -10.56 -1.93 17.17
C ASN A 142 -9.84 -0.90 18.06
N ASN A 143 -10.47 -0.52 19.18
CA ASN A 143 -9.95 0.51 20.08
C ASN A 143 -8.63 0.16 20.79
N ALA A 144 -8.00 -0.96 20.46
CA ALA A 144 -6.76 -1.42 21.08
C ALA A 144 -5.53 -1.27 20.18
N VAL A 145 -5.70 -1.01 18.87
CA VAL A 145 -4.58 -0.97 17.93
C VAL A 145 -4.71 0.15 16.89
N THR A 146 -3.58 0.64 16.44
CA THR A 146 -3.50 1.57 15.31
C THR A 146 -3.98 0.88 14.03
N THR A 147 -4.86 1.54 13.27
CA THR A 147 -5.34 1.03 11.98
C THR A 147 -4.31 1.32 10.90
N ARG A 148 -3.84 0.28 10.21
CA ARG A 148 -2.73 0.40 9.23
C ARG A 148 -2.98 -0.46 8.00
N LEU A 149 -2.56 0.06 6.85
CA LEU A 149 -2.23 -0.70 5.65
C LEU A 149 -0.71 -0.80 5.56
N GLN A 150 -0.16 -2.01 5.60
CA GLN A 150 1.27 -2.26 5.44
C GLN A 150 1.51 -2.91 4.07
N ILE A 151 2.47 -2.37 3.31
CA ILE A 151 2.87 -2.88 2.00
C ILE A 151 4.35 -3.22 2.08
N THR A 152 4.69 -4.49 1.94
CA THR A 152 6.07 -5.01 1.96
C THR A 152 6.41 -5.68 0.64
N SER A 153 7.69 -5.74 0.29
CA SER A 153 8.19 -6.50 -0.86
C SER A 153 8.80 -7.84 -0.40
N GLY A 154 8.91 -8.80 -1.31
CA GLY A 154 9.39 -10.16 -1.00
C GLY A 154 10.85 -10.26 -0.55
N THR A 155 11.63 -9.19 -0.61
CA THR A 155 13.00 -9.12 -0.10
C THR A 155 13.09 -8.69 1.36
N ASN A 156 12.01 -8.16 1.92
CA ASN A 156 11.89 -7.74 3.30
C ASN A 156 11.10 -8.79 4.07
N ASN A 157 11.50 -9.12 5.27
CA ASN A 157 10.93 -10.21 6.08
C ASN A 157 9.49 -9.97 6.55
N ALA A 158 8.77 -9.00 6.00
CA ALA A 158 7.39 -8.64 6.35
C ALA A 158 7.16 -8.45 7.87
N GLN A 159 8.18 -7.94 8.56
CA GLN A 159 8.09 -7.64 9.99
C GLN A 159 7.25 -6.37 10.23
N VAL A 160 6.89 -6.13 11.49
CA VAL A 160 6.09 -4.96 11.89
C VAL A 160 6.76 -3.63 11.51
N GLY A 161 8.09 -3.60 11.37
CA GLY A 161 8.90 -2.43 11.03
C GLY A 161 9.29 -2.30 9.56
N ASP A 162 8.69 -3.08 8.65
CA ASP A 162 9.10 -3.10 7.24
C ASP A 162 8.05 -2.47 6.32
N GLY A 163 8.51 -1.92 5.19
CA GLY A 163 7.70 -1.45 4.07
C GLY A 163 7.06 -0.09 4.25
N LEU A 164 6.12 0.18 3.37
CA LEU A 164 5.28 1.37 3.39
C LEU A 164 4.10 1.18 4.33
N LEU A 165 3.94 2.10 5.27
CA LEU A 165 2.83 2.13 6.22
C LEU A 165 1.93 3.32 5.94
N ILE A 166 0.63 3.07 5.76
CA ILE A 166 -0.41 4.10 5.65
C ILE A 166 -1.43 3.83 6.74
N GLY A 167 -1.75 4.82 7.57
CA GLY A 167 -2.69 4.56 8.65
C GLY A 167 -3.07 5.76 9.49
N VAL A 168 -3.78 5.43 10.57
CA VAL A 168 -4.24 6.39 11.58
C VAL A 168 -3.81 5.88 12.95
N THR A 169 -3.14 6.73 13.74
CA THR A 169 -2.70 6.39 15.10
C THR A 169 -3.90 6.33 16.05
N LEU A 170 -3.85 5.41 17.00
CA LEU A 170 -4.89 5.30 18.03
C LEU A 170 -4.89 6.50 18.98
N ALA A 171 -3.71 6.97 19.40
CA ALA A 171 -3.57 7.92 20.48
C ALA A 171 -4.16 9.31 20.20
N ASN A 172 -4.03 9.79 18.93
CA ASN A 172 -4.42 11.15 18.57
C ASN A 172 -5.09 11.26 17.20
N SER A 173 -5.44 10.12 16.59
CA SER A 173 -6.06 10.03 15.26
C SER A 173 -5.23 10.69 14.14
N SER A 174 -3.92 10.86 14.33
CA SER A 174 -3.05 11.40 13.29
C SER A 174 -2.93 10.43 12.12
N ALA A 175 -3.14 10.92 10.91
CA ALA A 175 -2.84 10.18 9.68
C ALA A 175 -1.33 10.20 9.41
N HIS A 176 -0.81 9.09 8.89
CA HIS A 176 0.60 8.97 8.54
C HIS A 176 0.82 8.14 7.27
N ILE A 177 1.88 8.50 6.57
CA ILE A 177 2.49 7.74 5.48
C ILE A 177 3.97 7.63 5.84
N ILE A 178 4.45 6.43 6.11
CA ILE A 178 5.80 6.22 6.66
C ILE A 178 6.50 5.12 5.86
N GLN A 179 7.68 5.43 5.35
CA GLN A 179 8.65 4.43 4.93
C GLN A 179 9.40 3.94 6.18
N GLN A 180 9.27 2.66 6.50
CA GLN A 180 9.79 2.07 7.74
C GLN A 180 11.30 1.80 7.67
N GLU A 181 11.83 1.48 6.49
CA GLU A 181 13.26 1.26 6.31
C GLU A 181 14.00 2.58 6.08
N ASN A 182 15.32 2.53 6.23
CA ASN A 182 16.22 3.63 5.90
C ASN A 182 16.33 3.82 4.37
N LYS A 183 15.20 4.12 3.72
CA LYS A 183 15.02 4.35 2.29
C LYS A 183 14.20 5.61 2.06
N PRO A 184 14.30 6.25 0.89
CA PRO A 184 13.50 7.43 0.61
C PRO A 184 12.02 7.10 0.42
N LEU A 185 11.16 8.05 0.77
CA LEU A 185 9.76 8.08 0.37
C LEU A 185 9.63 8.94 -0.90
N LEU A 186 9.17 8.33 -1.99
CA LEU A 186 9.14 8.95 -3.32
C LEU A 186 7.71 9.32 -3.73
N PHE A 187 7.56 10.48 -4.37
CA PHE A 187 6.33 10.93 -4.99
C PHE A 187 6.59 11.20 -6.48
N GLY A 188 5.75 10.67 -7.34
CA GLY A 188 5.95 10.74 -8.78
C GLY A 188 4.67 10.93 -9.58
N THR A 189 4.82 11.40 -10.81
CA THR A 189 3.76 11.45 -11.82
C THR A 189 4.32 11.00 -13.16
N ASN A 190 3.50 10.27 -13.94
CA ASN A 190 3.90 9.72 -15.24
C ASN A 190 5.21 8.89 -15.16
N ALA A 191 5.29 8.03 -14.11
CA ALA A 191 6.47 7.19 -13.81
C ALA A 191 7.79 7.96 -13.59
N VAL A 192 7.72 9.28 -13.35
CA VAL A 192 8.88 10.12 -13.06
C VAL A 192 8.78 10.62 -11.63
N GLU A 193 9.87 10.50 -10.87
CA GLU A 193 9.98 11.07 -9.54
C GLU A 193 9.92 12.61 -9.62
N ARG A 194 9.11 13.23 -8.77
CA ARG A 194 8.92 14.68 -8.69
C ARG A 194 9.37 15.24 -7.35
N MET A 195 9.24 14.45 -6.29
CA MET A 195 9.57 14.86 -4.94
C MET A 195 10.01 13.63 -4.14
N ARG A 196 10.90 13.82 -3.21
CA ARG A 196 11.28 12.80 -2.23
C ARG A 196 11.50 13.39 -0.83
N ILE A 197 11.30 12.52 0.15
CA ILE A 197 11.94 12.67 1.45
C ILE A 197 13.03 11.60 1.50
N ASP A 198 14.30 12.01 1.58
CA ASP A 198 15.41 11.07 1.62
C ASP A 198 15.52 10.33 2.96
N SER A 199 16.44 9.37 3.06
CA SER A 199 16.60 8.54 4.25
C SER A 199 17.11 9.32 5.49
N VAL A 200 17.62 10.54 5.33
CA VAL A 200 18.06 11.43 6.43
C VAL A 200 17.07 12.57 6.70
N GLY A 201 15.92 12.55 6.01
CA GLY A 201 14.80 13.47 6.22
C GLY A 201 14.94 14.82 5.51
N ASN A 202 15.67 14.89 4.39
CA ASN A 202 15.69 16.06 3.52
C ASN A 202 14.61 15.95 2.46
N LEU A 203 13.93 17.07 2.17
CA LEU A 203 12.92 17.18 1.11
C LEU A 203 13.56 17.68 -0.17
N GLY A 204 13.62 16.84 -1.20
CA GLY A 204 14.01 17.19 -2.55
C GLY A 204 12.81 17.41 -3.45
N ILE A 205 12.73 18.51 -4.16
CA ILE A 205 11.76 18.77 -5.23
C ILE A 205 12.51 18.87 -6.54
N GLY A 206 12.30 17.90 -7.44
CA GLY A 206 13.09 17.77 -8.67
C GLY A 206 14.58 17.44 -8.41
N LYS A 207 14.93 17.01 -7.20
CA LYS A 207 16.31 16.77 -6.74
C LYS A 207 16.38 15.36 -6.11
N ILE A 208 17.25 14.51 -6.68
CA ILE A 208 17.40 13.11 -6.21
C ILE A 208 18.41 12.97 -5.06
N ASN A 209 19.31 13.93 -4.88
CA ASN A 209 20.27 14.01 -3.79
C ASN A 209 20.15 15.40 -3.15
N PRO A 210 19.18 15.64 -2.27
CA PRO A 210 19.04 16.92 -1.61
C PRO A 210 20.16 17.16 -0.60
N GLU A 211 20.79 18.35 -0.67
CA GLU A 211 21.93 18.76 0.18
C GLU A 211 21.50 19.64 1.37
N ALA A 212 20.20 19.97 1.43
CA ALA A 212 19.60 20.77 2.50
C ALA A 212 18.25 20.17 2.91
N LYS A 213 17.71 20.62 4.07
CA LYS A 213 16.38 20.16 4.55
C LYS A 213 15.26 20.40 3.53
N LEU A 214 15.38 21.43 2.72
CA LEU A 214 14.59 21.67 1.52
C LEU A 214 15.54 22.03 0.38
N ASP A 215 15.56 21.22 -0.67
CA ASP A 215 16.38 21.43 -1.86
C ASP A 215 15.47 21.36 -3.11
N VAL A 216 15.32 22.49 -3.79
CA VAL A 216 14.44 22.65 -4.95
C VAL A 216 15.26 22.86 -6.21
N ASN A 217 15.15 21.96 -7.14
CA ASN A 217 15.72 22.12 -8.48
C ASN A 217 14.67 22.75 -9.40
N GLY A 218 14.68 24.07 -9.50
CA GLY A 218 13.75 24.85 -10.28
C GLY A 218 13.24 26.09 -9.57
N SER A 219 12.30 26.78 -10.20
CA SER A 219 11.68 27.99 -9.64
C SER A 219 10.66 27.68 -8.55
N PHE A 220 10.49 28.61 -7.63
CA PHE A 220 9.45 28.55 -6.59
C PHE A 220 8.80 29.92 -6.39
N ARG A 221 7.62 29.94 -5.76
CA ARG A 221 6.92 31.18 -5.40
C ARG A 221 6.40 31.10 -3.97
N LEU A 222 6.60 32.18 -3.22
CA LEU A 222 6.07 32.32 -1.87
C LEU A 222 4.88 33.29 -1.88
N GLY A 223 3.76 32.82 -1.34
CA GLY A 223 2.51 33.60 -1.28
C GLY A 223 1.72 33.59 -2.59
N ALA A 224 0.43 33.90 -2.49
CA ALA A 224 -0.51 33.87 -3.63
C ALA A 224 -0.19 34.91 -4.71
N SER A 225 0.32 36.09 -4.31
CA SER A 225 0.67 37.21 -5.20
C SER A 225 2.19 37.42 -5.35
N GLY A 226 3.02 36.50 -4.80
CA GLY A 226 4.46 36.60 -4.90
C GLY A 226 4.95 36.37 -6.34
N SER A 227 6.05 36.97 -6.71
CA SER A 227 6.75 36.69 -7.96
C SER A 227 7.40 35.30 -7.91
N ILE A 228 7.62 34.71 -9.09
CA ILE A 228 8.40 33.50 -9.21
C ILE A 228 9.87 33.85 -8.95
N ILE A 229 10.51 33.11 -8.06
CA ILE A 229 11.93 33.19 -7.78
C ILE A 229 12.59 32.01 -8.48
N ASN A 230 13.48 32.30 -9.40
CA ASN A 230 14.22 31.27 -10.14
C ASN A 230 15.52 30.90 -9.45
N ASN A 231 16.14 31.84 -8.74
CA ASN A 231 17.40 31.63 -8.05
C ASN A 231 17.61 32.65 -6.93
N ILE A 232 18.34 32.24 -5.89
CA ILE A 232 18.88 33.12 -4.85
C ILE A 232 20.36 32.83 -4.78
N ILE A 233 21.20 33.83 -5.16
CA ILE A 233 22.66 33.75 -5.06
C ILE A 233 23.05 34.45 -3.77
N LYS A 234 23.80 33.78 -2.90
CA LYS A 234 24.38 34.37 -1.69
C LYS A 234 25.84 34.01 -1.62
N THR A 235 26.68 35.02 -1.55
CA THR A 235 28.13 34.80 -1.53
C THR A 235 28.81 35.89 -0.71
N SER A 236 30.06 35.63 -0.37
CA SER A 236 30.97 36.63 0.22
C SER A 236 32.10 36.85 -0.76
N ILE A 237 32.38 38.11 -1.08
CA ILE A 237 33.37 38.50 -2.08
C ILE A 237 34.31 39.56 -1.45
N GLU A 238 35.59 39.34 -1.63
CA GLU A 238 36.60 40.35 -1.29
C GLU A 238 36.78 41.29 -2.47
N ILE A 239 36.72 42.58 -2.21
CA ILE A 239 36.90 43.65 -3.20
C ILE A 239 37.93 44.66 -2.68
N MET A 240 38.44 45.47 -3.60
CA MET A 240 39.22 46.67 -3.28
C MET A 240 38.36 47.88 -3.60
N VAL A 241 37.92 48.62 -2.57
CA VAL A 241 37.29 49.94 -2.78
C VAL A 241 38.43 50.91 -3.13
N PRO A 242 38.32 51.64 -4.28
CA PRO A 242 39.35 52.58 -4.67
C PRO A 242 39.47 53.77 -3.68
N ALA A 243 40.54 54.55 -3.79
CA ALA A 243 40.66 55.81 -3.08
C ALA A 243 39.52 56.76 -3.49
N LEU A 244 38.77 57.29 -2.53
CA LEU A 244 37.65 58.20 -2.75
C LEU A 244 37.92 59.57 -2.15
N GLU A 245 37.76 60.61 -2.93
CA GLU A 245 37.84 62.00 -2.42
C GLU A 245 36.71 62.27 -1.41
N SER A 246 36.87 63.26 -0.59
CA SER A 246 35.86 63.72 0.37
C SER A 246 34.53 64.02 -0.35
N MET A 247 33.43 63.47 0.20
CA MET A 247 32.06 63.63 -0.32
C MET A 247 31.86 63.15 -1.79
N HIS A 248 32.78 62.30 -2.30
CA HIS A 248 32.67 61.66 -3.60
C HIS A 248 32.42 60.18 -3.47
N GLY A 249 31.95 59.59 -4.55
CA GLY A 249 31.65 58.15 -4.65
C GLY A 249 32.09 57.59 -5.98
N ASP A 250 32.41 56.29 -5.95
CA ASP A 250 32.77 55.53 -7.16
C ASP A 250 32.03 54.19 -7.20
N ASP A 251 31.92 53.63 -8.39
CA ASP A 251 31.28 52.36 -8.63
C ASP A 251 32.33 51.25 -8.66
N VAL A 252 32.07 50.18 -7.93
CA VAL A 252 32.90 48.97 -7.95
C VAL A 252 32.12 47.88 -8.61
N ASP A 253 32.64 47.32 -9.70
CA ASP A 253 32.09 46.21 -10.40
C ASP A 253 32.56 44.90 -9.79
N ILE A 254 31.59 44.00 -9.52
CA ILE A 254 31.79 42.70 -8.91
C ILE A 254 31.31 41.63 -9.90
N THR A 255 32.23 40.79 -10.35
CA THR A 255 31.83 39.62 -11.15
C THR A 255 31.10 38.61 -10.26
N LEU A 256 29.83 38.37 -10.54
CA LEU A 256 28.97 37.41 -9.83
C LEU A 256 28.25 36.50 -10.84
N PRO A 257 28.81 35.32 -11.11
CA PRO A 257 28.23 34.41 -12.10
C PRO A 257 26.77 34.12 -11.84
N ASN A 258 25.99 34.07 -12.94
CA ASN A 258 24.55 33.82 -12.94
C ASN A 258 23.64 34.91 -12.35
N ALA A 259 24.16 36.05 -11.94
CA ALA A 259 23.33 37.21 -11.65
C ALA A 259 22.70 37.73 -12.96
N LEU A 260 21.41 38.02 -12.96
CA LEU A 260 20.65 38.46 -14.14
C LEU A 260 20.19 39.91 -13.99
N MET A 261 20.22 40.64 -15.08
CA MET A 261 19.71 42.02 -15.12
C MET A 261 18.25 42.08 -14.66
N GLY A 262 17.92 43.06 -13.84
CA GLY A 262 16.59 43.20 -13.24
C GLY A 262 16.39 42.49 -11.89
N ALA A 263 17.38 41.72 -11.44
CA ALA A 263 17.39 41.10 -10.12
C ALA A 263 17.48 42.11 -8.97
N THR A 264 16.91 41.77 -7.83
CA THR A 264 17.10 42.56 -6.57
C THR A 264 18.42 42.21 -5.92
N VAL A 265 19.18 43.22 -5.56
CA VAL A 265 20.50 43.05 -4.93
C VAL A 265 20.48 43.64 -3.51
N TYR A 266 20.95 42.82 -2.57
CA TYR A 266 21.26 43.25 -1.21
C TYR A 266 22.77 43.08 -0.97
N VAL A 267 23.40 44.13 -0.46
CA VAL A 267 24.83 44.14 -0.14
C VAL A 267 25.02 44.61 1.29
N SER A 268 25.85 43.91 2.05
CA SER A 268 26.29 44.34 3.36
C SER A 268 27.78 44.07 3.54
N PRO A 269 28.51 44.98 4.20
CA PRO A 269 29.93 44.74 4.54
C PRO A 269 30.02 43.69 5.67
N ALA A 270 31.05 42.86 5.63
CA ALA A 270 31.34 41.90 6.70
C ALA A 270 31.83 42.57 8.00
N THR A 271 32.42 43.78 7.87
CA THR A 271 32.91 44.60 8.97
C THR A 271 32.40 46.03 8.84
N PRO A 272 32.26 46.78 9.94
CA PRO A 272 31.86 48.17 9.86
C PRO A 272 32.81 49.02 8.99
N MET A 273 32.20 49.87 8.15
CA MET A 273 32.94 50.80 7.28
C MET A 273 33.03 52.19 7.95
N SER A 274 34.21 52.63 8.33
CA SER A 274 34.37 53.93 8.90
C SER A 274 34.47 55.00 7.81
N GLY A 275 33.53 55.96 7.81
CA GLY A 275 33.50 57.03 6.84
C GLY A 275 33.02 56.66 5.44
N LEU A 276 32.76 55.36 5.15
CA LEU A 276 32.21 54.89 3.88
C LEU A 276 30.76 54.48 4.02
N MET A 277 29.98 54.68 2.95
CA MET A 277 28.60 54.25 2.81
C MET A 277 28.39 53.53 1.47
N ILE A 278 27.57 52.51 1.49
CA ILE A 278 27.01 51.89 0.25
C ILE A 278 25.81 52.73 -0.19
N GLY A 279 25.92 53.37 -1.34
CA GLY A 279 24.84 54.19 -1.90
C GLY A 279 23.73 53.35 -2.55
N TYR A 280 24.12 52.44 -3.42
CA TYR A 280 23.22 51.47 -4.07
C TYR A 280 23.99 50.23 -4.52
N ALA A 281 23.25 49.17 -4.84
CA ALA A 281 23.77 48.02 -5.54
C ALA A 281 22.71 47.56 -6.56
N LEU A 282 23.17 47.20 -7.73
CA LEU A 282 22.30 46.65 -8.80
C LEU A 282 23.08 45.69 -9.68
N VAL A 283 22.35 44.83 -10.40
CA VAL A 283 22.93 44.03 -11.49
C VAL A 283 23.04 44.95 -12.70
N SER A 284 24.23 45.40 -13.06
CA SER A 284 24.48 46.32 -14.17
C SER A 284 24.40 45.63 -15.54
N GLU A 285 24.88 44.41 -15.61
CA GLU A 285 24.78 43.50 -16.75
C GLU A 285 24.83 42.05 -16.22
N ASN A 286 24.52 41.09 -17.07
CA ASN A 286 24.53 39.68 -16.64
C ASN A 286 25.89 39.28 -16.10
N SER A 287 25.87 38.67 -14.92
CA SER A 287 27.05 38.24 -14.14
C SER A 287 27.87 39.39 -13.56
N HIS A 288 27.36 40.63 -13.54
CA HIS A 288 28.03 41.79 -12.94
C HIS A 288 27.12 42.55 -11.99
N VAL A 289 27.59 42.75 -10.78
CA VAL A 289 26.92 43.54 -9.73
C VAL A 289 27.75 44.81 -9.50
N MET A 290 27.16 45.95 -9.79
CA MET A 290 27.75 47.27 -9.50
C MET A 290 27.34 47.71 -8.11
N VAL A 291 28.32 48.13 -7.29
CA VAL A 291 28.10 48.65 -5.94
C VAL A 291 28.70 50.05 -5.86
N LYS A 292 27.85 51.02 -5.55
CA LYS A 292 28.28 52.42 -5.33
C LYS A 292 28.78 52.61 -3.90
N PHE A 293 30.03 53.00 -3.77
CA PHE A 293 30.59 53.46 -2.49
C PHE A 293 30.66 54.98 -2.45
N MET A 294 30.45 55.54 -1.28
CA MET A 294 30.55 56.98 -1.06
C MET A 294 31.39 57.24 0.17
N ASN A 295 32.37 58.17 0.05
CA ASN A 295 33.12 58.69 1.17
C ASN A 295 32.31 59.79 1.84
N MET A 296 31.92 59.60 3.07
CA MET A 296 31.15 60.53 3.91
C MET A 296 32.06 61.34 4.86
N GLY A 297 33.36 61.10 4.79
CA GLY A 297 34.37 61.79 5.60
C GLY A 297 34.90 63.06 4.93
N ASP A 298 35.58 63.85 5.69
CA ASP A 298 36.14 65.15 5.25
C ASP A 298 37.50 65.06 4.52
N THR A 299 38.08 63.86 4.48
CA THR A 299 39.37 63.59 3.84
C THR A 299 39.25 62.47 2.83
N MET A 300 40.16 62.42 1.85
CA MET A 300 40.35 61.34 0.92
C MET A 300 40.64 60.04 1.65
N THR A 301 40.05 58.94 1.22
CA THR A 301 40.36 57.57 1.73
C THR A 301 41.50 56.95 0.94
N ASP A 302 42.28 56.08 1.60
CA ASP A 302 43.13 55.13 0.89
C ASP A 302 42.30 54.00 0.30
N PRO A 303 42.85 53.23 -0.67
CA PRO A 303 42.20 52.02 -1.14
C PRO A 303 41.99 51.03 0.03
N ILE A 304 40.75 50.51 0.19
CA ILE A 304 40.38 49.70 1.35
C ILE A 304 39.94 48.27 0.85
N PRO A 305 40.61 47.20 1.31
CA PRO A 305 40.12 45.85 1.11
C PRO A 305 38.86 45.64 1.99
N LEU A 306 37.80 45.16 1.37
CA LEU A 306 36.51 44.97 2.03
C LEU A 306 35.85 43.65 1.59
N THR A 307 35.39 42.85 2.56
CA THR A 307 34.55 41.69 2.27
C THR A 307 33.08 42.12 2.27
N LEU A 308 32.40 41.86 1.18
CA LEU A 308 30.97 42.08 1.03
C LEU A 308 30.21 40.78 1.06
N HIS A 309 29.10 40.75 1.77
CA HIS A 309 28.06 39.74 1.63
C HIS A 309 27.07 40.24 0.58
N VAL A 310 26.96 39.53 -0.55
CA VAL A 310 26.08 39.87 -1.67
C VAL A 310 24.99 38.84 -1.77
N THR A 311 23.73 39.28 -1.82
CA THR A 311 22.57 38.44 -2.09
C THR A 311 21.83 38.98 -3.28
N VAL A 312 21.63 38.14 -4.31
CA VAL A 312 20.86 38.45 -5.51
C VAL A 312 19.63 37.55 -5.55
N ILE A 313 18.48 38.14 -5.71
CA ILE A 313 17.18 37.42 -5.86
C ILE A 313 16.64 37.70 -7.25
N GLN A 314 16.39 36.64 -8.03
CA GLN A 314 15.99 36.72 -9.43
C GLN A 314 14.97 35.68 -9.84
#